data_2f60c8c9dcf8d58c68689f99c4de57a4
#
_entry.id   2f60c8c9dcf8d58c68689f99c4de57a4
#
_cell.length_a   1.000
_cell.length_b   1.000
_cell.length_c   1.000
_cell.angle_alpha   90.00
_cell.angle_beta   90.00
_cell.angle_gamma   90.00
#
_symmetry.space_group_name_H-M   'P 1'
#
loop_
_entity.id
_entity.type
_entity.pdbx_description
1 polymer ?
#
loop_
_entity_poly.entity_id
_entity_poly.type
_entity_poly.pdbx_seq_one_letter_code
_entity_poly.pdbx_strand_id
1 'polypeptide(L)'
;NTRSRGLGDVYKRQGYDYAFNYNDKDWFLKLTEASDGRLDIIFDNSGGDVMNQSLKIIGMNGIVLLCGSTSQYFEDEMKGPSNYIWLGTMRARLQGFVVFDYEARYNEARLNLSNWLKDNLIKMPNYIIDGSIDSFPSAFEDLFNGKNFGKMMIRLDD
;
A
#
# COMPACT_ATOMS: atom_id res chain seq x y z
N ASN A 1 6.30 -2.60 20.46
CA ASN A 1 6.04 -2.69 19.02
C ASN A 1 6.96 -1.72 18.25
N THR A 2 8.27 -2.01 18.29
CA THR A 2 9.33 -1.17 17.70
C THR A 2 9.31 -1.19 16.16
N ARG A 3 8.76 -2.24 15.54
CA ARG A 3 8.70 -2.40 14.07
C ARG A 3 7.70 -1.46 13.40
N SER A 4 6.51 -1.25 13.98
CA SER A 4 5.52 -0.35 13.38
C SER A 4 5.92 1.12 13.46
N ARG A 5 6.70 1.50 14.51
CA ARG A 5 7.28 2.86 14.59
C ARG A 5 8.31 3.12 13.50
N GLY A 6 9.19 2.13 13.21
CA GLY A 6 10.19 2.25 12.15
C GLY A 6 9.58 2.39 10.75
N LEU A 7 8.47 1.68 10.44
CA LEU A 7 7.73 1.80 9.19
C LEU A 7 7.14 3.21 9.02
N GLY A 8 6.47 3.73 10.05
CA GLY A 8 5.91 5.09 10.03
C GLY A 8 6.96 6.16 9.73
N ASP A 9 8.15 6.04 10.34
CA ASP A 9 9.26 6.99 10.11
C ASP A 9 9.80 6.92 8.68
N VAL A 10 9.80 5.75 8.04
CA VAL A 10 10.25 5.61 6.64
C VAL A 10 9.25 6.24 5.68
N TYR A 11 7.97 6.02 5.85
CA TYR A 11 6.95 6.65 5.01
C TYR A 11 7.00 8.18 5.14
N LYS A 12 7.11 8.72 6.35
CA LYS A 12 7.28 10.17 6.56
C LYS A 12 8.52 10.74 5.87
N ARG A 13 9.63 9.98 5.86
CA ARG A 13 10.85 10.38 5.14
C ARG A 13 10.71 10.33 3.61
N GLN A 14 9.66 9.71 3.10
CA GLN A 14 9.31 9.67 1.67
C GLN A 14 8.27 10.74 1.29
N GLY A 15 7.94 11.66 2.20
CA GLY A 15 7.04 12.77 1.94
C GLY A 15 5.58 12.52 2.30
N TYR A 16 5.28 11.42 3.01
CA TYR A 16 3.95 11.22 3.58
C TYR A 16 3.80 12.05 4.85
N ASP A 17 2.71 12.77 4.98
CA ASP A 17 2.39 13.56 6.17
C ASP A 17 2.10 12.65 7.38
N TYR A 18 1.39 11.56 7.14
CA TYR A 18 0.97 10.60 8.16
C TYR A 18 1.20 9.16 7.73
N ALA A 19 1.40 8.29 8.71
CA ALA A 19 1.44 6.85 8.53
C ALA A 19 0.74 6.18 9.74
N PHE A 20 -0.18 5.29 9.45
CA PHE A 20 -0.98 4.58 10.45
C PHE A 20 -0.79 3.08 10.31
N ASN A 21 -0.71 2.38 11.44
CA ASN A 21 -0.71 0.94 11.44
C ASN A 21 -2.17 0.45 11.51
N TYR A 22 -2.66 -0.17 10.46
CA TYR A 22 -4.04 -0.67 10.38
C TYR A 22 -4.35 -1.79 11.38
N ASN A 23 -3.35 -2.37 12.06
CA ASN A 23 -3.53 -3.31 13.17
C ASN A 23 -3.82 -2.61 14.52
N ASP A 24 -3.63 -1.31 14.61
CA ASP A 24 -3.97 -0.55 15.80
C ASP A 24 -5.50 -0.36 15.85
N LYS A 25 -6.12 -0.55 17.00
CA LYS A 25 -7.58 -0.48 17.12
C LYS A 25 -8.17 0.89 16.77
N ASP A 26 -7.38 1.95 16.88
CA ASP A 26 -7.75 3.34 16.66
C ASP A 26 -7.23 3.92 15.34
N TRP A 27 -6.72 3.08 14.44
CA TRP A 27 -6.13 3.55 13.17
C TRP A 27 -7.10 4.40 12.34
N PHE A 28 -8.36 3.98 12.27
CA PHE A 28 -9.38 4.68 11.49
C PHE A 28 -9.76 6.02 12.11
N LEU A 29 -9.83 6.10 13.44
CA LEU A 29 -10.05 7.37 14.15
C LEU A 29 -8.91 8.34 13.84
N LYS A 30 -7.66 7.89 13.97
CA LYS A 30 -6.47 8.69 13.66
C LYS A 30 -6.43 9.14 12.20
N LEU A 31 -6.81 8.27 11.25
CA LEU A 31 -6.92 8.64 9.84
C LEU A 31 -7.99 9.72 9.64
N THR A 32 -9.15 9.55 10.27
CA THR A 32 -10.27 10.50 10.19
C THR A 32 -9.87 11.87 10.72
N GLU A 33 -9.21 11.92 11.87
CA GLU A 33 -8.72 13.17 12.45
C GLU A 33 -7.67 13.84 11.56
N ALA A 34 -6.70 13.08 11.06
CA ALA A 34 -5.62 13.61 10.23
C ALA A 34 -6.08 14.10 8.84
N SER A 35 -7.22 13.60 8.36
CA SER A 35 -7.81 13.97 7.07
C SER A 35 -9.00 14.94 7.20
N ASP A 36 -9.28 15.47 8.38
CA ASP A 36 -10.47 16.27 8.66
C ASP A 36 -11.77 15.56 8.21
N GLY A 37 -11.80 14.23 8.35
CA GLY A 37 -12.94 13.39 8.00
C GLY A 37 -13.20 13.25 6.50
N ARG A 38 -12.21 13.54 5.64
CA ARG A 38 -12.38 13.53 4.19
C ARG A 38 -11.17 12.97 3.44
N LEU A 39 -11.42 12.03 2.54
CA LEU A 39 -10.45 11.50 1.57
C LEU A 39 -10.91 11.79 0.15
N ASP A 40 -10.18 12.60 -0.59
CA ASP A 40 -10.50 12.91 -1.98
C ASP A 40 -10.02 11.82 -2.95
N ILE A 41 -8.89 11.18 -2.63
CA ILE A 41 -8.31 10.10 -3.41
C ILE A 41 -7.90 8.98 -2.47
N ILE A 42 -8.32 7.77 -2.78
CA ILE A 42 -7.88 6.53 -2.11
C ILE A 42 -7.16 5.70 -3.16
N PHE A 43 -5.87 5.43 -2.95
CA PHE A 43 -5.10 4.48 -3.76
C PHE A 43 -5.05 3.16 -3.01
N ASP A 44 -5.83 2.18 -3.46
CA ASP A 44 -6.02 0.93 -2.73
C ASP A 44 -5.23 -0.24 -3.34
N ASN A 45 -4.29 -0.78 -2.56
CA ASN A 45 -3.59 -2.03 -2.81
C ASN A 45 -4.03 -3.15 -1.89
N SER A 46 -4.75 -2.82 -0.83
CA SER A 46 -5.03 -3.74 0.28
C SER A 46 -6.40 -4.39 0.16
N GLY A 47 -7.40 -3.64 -0.24
CA GLY A 47 -8.78 -4.09 -0.16
C GLY A 47 -9.25 -4.30 1.29
N GLY A 48 -10.19 -5.20 1.47
CA GLY A 48 -10.66 -5.66 2.78
C GLY A 48 -11.15 -4.54 3.68
N ASP A 49 -10.86 -4.65 4.99
CA ASP A 49 -11.36 -3.70 5.99
C ASP A 49 -10.76 -2.31 5.84
N VAL A 50 -9.51 -2.19 5.42
CA VAL A 50 -8.87 -0.87 5.21
C VAL A 50 -9.63 -0.06 4.17
N MET A 51 -9.92 -0.63 3.02
CA MET A 51 -10.74 0.01 1.99
C MET A 51 -12.15 0.27 2.49
N ASN A 52 -12.77 -0.73 3.12
CA ASN A 52 -14.15 -0.65 3.60
C ASN A 52 -14.37 0.50 4.60
N GLN A 53 -13.46 0.68 5.55
CA GLN A 53 -13.53 1.79 6.50
C GLN A 53 -13.24 3.14 5.82
N SER A 54 -12.25 3.19 4.91
CA SER A 54 -11.88 4.42 4.20
C SER A 54 -13.03 4.98 3.36
N LEU A 55 -13.91 4.13 2.82
CA LEU A 55 -15.10 4.57 2.09
C LEU A 55 -16.06 5.41 2.94
N LYS A 56 -16.08 5.25 4.27
CA LYS A 56 -16.96 6.04 5.15
C LYS A 56 -16.64 7.53 5.16
N ILE A 57 -15.40 7.87 4.84
CA ILE A 57 -14.91 9.25 4.81
C ILE A 57 -14.46 9.69 3.42
N ILE A 58 -14.92 9.00 2.36
CA ILE A 58 -14.69 9.44 0.99
C ILE A 58 -15.34 10.80 0.75
N GLY A 59 -14.60 11.73 0.15
CA GLY A 59 -15.08 13.07 -0.15
C GLY A 59 -16.08 13.11 -1.31
N MET A 60 -16.75 14.24 -1.44
CA MET A 60 -17.62 14.52 -2.57
C MET A 60 -16.85 14.43 -3.90
N ASN A 61 -17.36 13.65 -4.85
CA ASN A 61 -16.70 13.35 -6.13
C ASN A 61 -15.32 12.66 -5.98
N GLY A 62 -15.05 12.06 -4.82
CA GLY A 62 -13.81 11.36 -4.55
C GLY A 62 -13.57 10.17 -5.48
N ILE A 63 -12.33 9.71 -5.52
CA ILE A 63 -11.92 8.60 -6.38
C ILE A 63 -11.23 7.54 -5.55
N VAL A 64 -11.65 6.29 -5.73
CA VAL A 64 -10.89 5.11 -5.28
C VAL A 64 -10.20 4.50 -6.50
N LEU A 65 -8.89 4.48 -6.50
CA LEU A 65 -8.06 3.79 -7.49
C LEU A 65 -7.77 2.39 -6.98
N LEU A 66 -8.42 1.40 -7.57
CA LEU A 66 -8.28 0.00 -7.19
C LEU A 66 -7.11 -0.63 -7.95
N CYS A 67 -6.00 -0.83 -7.26
CA CYS A 67 -4.78 -1.42 -7.79
C CYS A 67 -4.62 -2.89 -7.39
N GLY A 68 -5.08 -3.27 -6.21
CA GLY A 68 -4.97 -4.63 -5.70
C GLY A 68 -5.86 -4.91 -4.49
N SER A 69 -5.79 -6.13 -3.99
CA SER A 69 -6.55 -6.59 -2.83
C SER A 69 -5.75 -7.63 -2.03
N THR A 70 -4.53 -7.24 -1.64
CA THR A 70 -3.58 -8.17 -1.00
C THR A 70 -4.11 -8.85 0.26
N SER A 71 -5.02 -8.20 0.98
CA SER A 71 -5.67 -8.78 2.17
C SER A 71 -6.58 -9.97 1.87
N GLN A 72 -6.93 -10.18 0.60
CA GLN A 72 -7.88 -11.22 0.19
C GLN A 72 -7.24 -12.35 -0.63
N TYR A 73 -5.91 -12.35 -0.79
CA TYR A 73 -5.24 -13.35 -1.64
C TYR A 73 -5.35 -14.79 -1.11
N PHE A 74 -5.62 -14.96 0.18
CA PHE A 74 -5.75 -16.27 0.83
C PHE A 74 -7.14 -16.52 1.39
N GLU A 75 -8.11 -15.65 1.06
CA GLU A 75 -9.49 -15.87 1.44
C GLU A 75 -10.17 -16.83 0.46
N ASP A 76 -10.97 -17.74 0.95
CA ASP A 76 -11.75 -18.69 0.13
C ASP A 76 -12.75 -17.98 -0.77
N GLU A 77 -13.29 -16.84 -0.31
CA GLU A 77 -14.23 -16.02 -1.03
C GLU A 77 -13.81 -14.55 -0.99
N MET A 78 -13.74 -13.90 -2.15
CA MET A 78 -13.51 -12.46 -2.23
C MET A 78 -14.75 -11.69 -1.74
N LYS A 79 -14.54 -10.82 -0.76
CA LYS A 79 -15.59 -9.98 -0.19
C LYS A 79 -15.44 -8.54 -0.66
N GLY A 80 -16.46 -8.03 -1.32
CA GLY A 80 -16.55 -6.62 -1.64
C GLY A 80 -16.75 -5.73 -0.40
N PRO A 81 -16.54 -4.42 -0.52
CA PRO A 81 -16.74 -3.50 0.60
C PRO A 81 -18.24 -3.37 0.93
N SER A 82 -18.61 -3.56 2.20
CA SER A 82 -20.00 -3.38 2.65
C SER A 82 -20.42 -1.90 2.68
N ASN A 83 -19.46 -0.99 2.73
CA ASN A 83 -19.68 0.46 2.76
C ASN A 83 -19.78 1.11 1.36
N TYR A 84 -19.95 0.32 0.28
CA TYR A 84 -20.01 0.84 -1.09
C TYR A 84 -21.11 1.89 -1.33
N ILE A 85 -22.14 1.92 -0.48
CA ILE A 85 -23.21 2.91 -0.57
C ILE A 85 -22.71 4.36 -0.49
N TRP A 86 -21.58 4.58 0.18
CA TRP A 86 -20.96 5.89 0.25
C TRP A 86 -20.48 6.41 -1.11
N LEU A 87 -20.15 5.53 -2.06
CA LEU A 87 -19.84 5.93 -3.43
C LEU A 87 -21.04 6.66 -4.07
N GLY A 88 -22.25 6.11 -3.90
CA GLY A 88 -23.48 6.77 -4.39
C GLY A 88 -23.77 8.08 -3.65
N THR A 89 -23.74 8.04 -2.32
CA THR A 89 -24.03 9.22 -1.48
C THR A 89 -23.09 10.39 -1.79
N MET A 90 -21.80 10.11 -1.98
CA MET A 90 -20.79 11.13 -2.23
C MET A 90 -20.52 11.36 -3.72
N ARG A 91 -21.27 10.73 -4.64
CA ARG A 91 -21.02 10.76 -6.09
C ARG A 91 -19.57 10.43 -6.43
N ALA A 92 -18.94 9.62 -5.57
CA ALA A 92 -17.60 9.14 -5.75
C ALA A 92 -17.55 7.99 -6.77
N ARG A 93 -16.37 7.66 -7.25
CA ARG A 93 -16.15 6.56 -8.19
C ARG A 93 -15.09 5.59 -7.71
N LEU A 94 -15.30 4.32 -8.02
CA LEU A 94 -14.31 3.25 -7.87
C LEU A 94 -13.80 2.90 -9.26
N GLN A 95 -12.50 3.05 -9.49
CA GLN A 95 -11.87 2.83 -10.78
C GLN A 95 -10.73 1.83 -10.64
N GLY A 96 -10.86 0.68 -11.30
CA GLY A 96 -9.77 -0.27 -11.47
C GLY A 96 -8.79 0.20 -12.54
N PHE A 97 -7.54 -0.21 -12.40
CA PHE A 97 -6.52 -0.09 -13.42
C PHE A 97 -5.47 -1.20 -13.28
N VAL A 98 -4.76 -1.48 -14.34
CA VAL A 98 -3.59 -2.37 -14.33
C VAL A 98 -2.40 -1.66 -14.95
N VAL A 99 -1.22 -1.95 -14.43
CA VAL A 99 0.02 -1.29 -14.87
C VAL A 99 0.32 -1.51 -16.34
N PHE A 100 -0.12 -2.64 -16.90
CA PHE A 100 0.12 -2.99 -18.31
C PHE A 100 -0.55 -2.01 -19.29
N ASP A 101 -1.63 -1.34 -18.91
CA ASP A 101 -2.28 -0.32 -19.75
C ASP A 101 -1.38 0.89 -20.01
N TYR A 102 -0.30 1.02 -19.24
CA TYR A 102 0.66 2.13 -19.29
C TYR A 102 2.03 1.72 -19.86
N GLU A 103 2.13 0.59 -20.56
CA GLU A 103 3.39 0.07 -21.09
C GLU A 103 4.16 1.11 -21.91
N ALA A 104 3.48 1.88 -22.74
CA ALA A 104 4.07 2.93 -23.55
C ALA A 104 4.81 4.01 -22.70
N ARG A 105 4.49 4.14 -21.42
CA ARG A 105 5.09 5.11 -20.49
C ARG A 105 6.14 4.51 -19.55
N TYR A 106 6.48 3.24 -19.67
CA TYR A 106 7.42 2.59 -18.75
C TYR A 106 8.81 3.24 -18.76
N ASN A 107 9.30 3.65 -19.93
CA ASN A 107 10.62 4.28 -20.03
C ASN A 107 10.63 5.66 -19.35
N GLU A 108 9.57 6.44 -19.50
CA GLU A 108 9.38 7.70 -18.77
C GLU A 108 9.37 7.48 -17.26
N ALA A 109 8.58 6.51 -16.79
CA ALA A 109 8.49 6.18 -15.38
C ALA A 109 9.83 5.72 -14.79
N ARG A 110 10.57 4.85 -15.50
CA ARG A 110 11.90 4.39 -15.08
C ARG A 110 12.89 5.54 -14.96
N LEU A 111 12.88 6.47 -15.92
CA LEU A 111 13.75 7.64 -15.90
C LEU A 111 13.44 8.53 -14.70
N ASN A 112 12.15 8.84 -14.47
CA ASN A 112 11.72 9.68 -13.36
C ASN A 112 12.08 9.04 -12.00
N LEU A 113 11.78 7.75 -11.81
CA LEU A 113 12.12 7.02 -10.59
C LEU A 113 13.63 7.00 -10.35
N SER A 114 14.44 6.79 -11.41
CA SER A 114 15.90 6.81 -11.31
C SER A 114 16.42 8.18 -10.87
N ASN A 115 15.87 9.27 -11.42
CA ASN A 115 16.26 10.63 -11.05
C ASN A 115 15.84 10.93 -9.60
N TRP A 116 14.63 10.59 -9.20
CA TRP A 116 14.16 10.79 -7.82
C TRP A 116 15.00 10.01 -6.80
N LEU A 117 15.47 8.80 -7.15
CA LEU A 117 16.40 8.04 -6.30
C LEU A 117 17.75 8.74 -6.18
N LYS A 118 18.33 9.23 -7.30
CA LYS A 118 19.59 9.97 -7.32
C LYS A 118 19.52 11.26 -6.50
N ASP A 119 18.40 11.94 -6.59
CA ASP A 119 18.15 13.20 -5.90
C ASP A 119 17.71 13.00 -4.43
N ASN A 120 17.65 11.75 -3.96
CA ASN A 120 17.16 11.36 -2.63
C ASN A 120 15.72 11.81 -2.31
N LEU A 121 14.90 12.05 -3.33
CA LEU A 121 13.49 12.39 -3.18
C LEU A 121 12.63 11.19 -2.80
N ILE A 122 13.04 10.00 -3.23
CA ILE A 122 12.45 8.72 -2.81
C ILE A 122 13.52 7.78 -2.28
N LYS A 123 13.11 6.84 -1.44
CA LYS A 123 13.99 5.79 -0.90
C LYS A 123 13.44 4.43 -1.29
N MET A 124 14.33 3.51 -1.63
CA MET A 124 13.99 2.13 -1.94
C MET A 124 14.67 1.22 -0.92
N PRO A 125 14.06 1.02 0.26
CA PRO A 125 14.61 0.12 1.26
C PRO A 125 14.56 -1.32 0.74
N ASN A 126 15.64 -2.05 0.96
CA ASN A 126 15.77 -3.45 0.60
C ASN A 126 15.93 -4.30 1.87
N TYR A 127 15.28 -5.44 1.90
CA TYR A 127 15.45 -6.48 2.90
C TYR A 127 16.16 -7.66 2.24
N ILE A 128 17.46 -7.77 2.46
CA ILE A 128 18.30 -8.79 1.80
C ILE A 128 18.52 -9.94 2.76
N ILE A 129 18.27 -11.16 2.30
CA ILE A 129 18.59 -12.41 2.98
C ILE A 129 19.76 -13.02 2.21
N ASP A 130 20.88 -13.21 2.87
CA ASP A 130 22.03 -13.93 2.29
C ASP A 130 21.76 -15.44 2.42
N GLY A 131 21.93 -16.19 1.34
CA GLY A 131 21.68 -17.63 1.32
C GLY A 131 21.63 -18.24 -0.08
N SER A 132 21.08 -19.45 -0.14
CA SER A 132 20.89 -20.20 -1.38
C SER A 132 19.43 -20.15 -1.86
N ILE A 133 19.15 -20.83 -2.97
CA ILE A 133 17.78 -21.05 -3.45
C ILE A 133 16.91 -21.76 -2.41
N ASP A 134 17.49 -22.55 -1.54
CA ASP A 134 16.77 -23.25 -0.46
C ASP A 134 16.21 -22.31 0.60
N SER A 135 16.71 -21.06 0.65
CA SER A 135 16.16 -20.02 1.53
C SER A 135 14.82 -19.45 1.02
N PHE A 136 14.45 -19.75 -0.24
CA PHE A 136 13.25 -19.18 -0.86
C PHE A 136 11.95 -19.51 -0.10
N PRO A 137 11.65 -20.77 0.29
CA PRO A 137 10.39 -21.09 0.95
C PRO A 137 10.20 -20.30 2.26
N SER A 138 11.22 -20.21 3.09
CA SER A 138 11.15 -19.47 4.36
C SER A 138 11.06 -17.95 4.14
N ALA A 139 11.80 -17.41 3.16
CA ALA A 139 11.70 -16.01 2.79
C ALA A 139 10.32 -15.66 2.25
N PHE A 140 9.72 -16.55 1.45
CA PHE A 140 8.38 -16.38 0.92
C PHE A 140 7.31 -16.36 2.03
N GLU A 141 7.41 -17.29 2.99
CA GLU A 141 6.54 -17.28 4.18
C GLU A 141 6.71 -15.99 4.98
N ASP A 142 7.94 -15.55 5.19
CA ASP A 142 8.26 -14.31 5.92
C ASP A 142 7.70 -13.06 5.23
N LEU A 143 7.65 -13.05 3.90
CA LEU A 143 7.03 -11.98 3.11
C LEU A 143 5.55 -11.84 3.44
N PHE A 144 4.80 -12.94 3.44
CA PHE A 144 3.36 -12.93 3.76
C PHE A 144 3.08 -12.68 5.23
N ASN A 145 3.99 -13.03 6.11
CA ASN A 145 3.92 -12.71 7.54
C ASN A 145 4.33 -11.25 7.83
N GLY A 146 4.65 -10.44 6.81
CA GLY A 146 5.03 -9.04 6.95
C GLY A 146 6.31 -8.83 7.76
N LYS A 147 7.24 -9.79 7.74
CA LYS A 147 8.50 -9.70 8.48
C LYS A 147 9.54 -8.84 7.76
N ASN A 148 9.39 -8.63 6.45
CA ASN A 148 10.28 -7.80 5.67
C ASN A 148 10.00 -6.31 5.88
N PHE A 149 11.04 -5.53 5.60
CA PHE A 149 10.99 -4.09 5.50
C PHE A 149 11.53 -3.68 4.14
N GLY A 150 10.67 -3.14 3.27
CA GLY A 150 11.03 -2.85 1.89
C GLY A 150 11.00 -4.07 0.97
N LYS A 151 11.68 -4.01 -0.14
CA LYS A 151 11.73 -5.08 -1.14
C LYS A 151 12.55 -6.26 -0.60
N MET A 152 11.88 -7.40 -0.44
CA MET A 152 12.56 -8.64 -0.06
C MET A 152 13.32 -9.22 -1.24
N MET A 153 14.56 -9.58 -1.03
CA MET A 153 15.44 -10.20 -2.02
C MET A 153 16.31 -11.26 -1.33
N ILE A 154 16.65 -12.30 -2.07
CA ILE A 154 17.64 -13.29 -1.65
C ILE A 154 18.89 -13.05 -2.49
N ARG A 155 20.02 -12.83 -1.81
CA ARG A 155 21.33 -12.80 -2.45
C ARG A 155 21.83 -14.23 -2.50
N LEU A 156 21.97 -14.76 -3.69
CA LEU A 156 22.53 -16.10 -3.88
C LEU A 156 24.05 -16.04 -3.71
N ASP A 157 24.61 -16.99 -3.00
CA ASP A 157 26.05 -17.23 -2.97
C ASP A 157 26.46 -17.78 -4.35
N ASP A 158 27.62 -17.34 -4.88
CA ASP A 158 28.19 -17.79 -6.16
C ASP A 158 28.64 -19.27 -6.10
#